data_f6e015652f2fceeebef71efacf9528f3
#
_entry.id   f6e015652f2fceeebef71efacf9528f3
#
_cell.length_a   1.000
_cell.length_b   1.000
_cell.length_c   1.000
_cell.angle_alpha   90.00
_cell.angle_beta   90.00
_cell.angle_gamma   90.00
#
_symmetry.space_group_name_H-M   'P 1'
#
loop_
_entity.id
_entity.type
_entity.pdbx_description
1 polymer ?
#
loop_
_entity_poly.entity_id
_entity_poly.type
_entity_poly.pdbx_seq_one_letter_code
_entity_poly.pdbx_strand_id
1 'polypeptide(L)'
;MNVACLQFWGCNNNNVEKEVEHPVVVEEIEGTDLSTVTLTERAIERIGLQTTTVTSVHSSPAKLIVPYSSIIYDYNGTAWVYTSPEPRTFVRQKIDVDYIQGESAYLNDGPPEGTVVATVGVAELYGSEFKMGH
;
A
#
# COMPACT_ATOMS: atom_id res chain seq x y z
N MET A 1 -14.85 41.57 31.97
CA MET A 1 -14.60 41.05 31.82
C MET A 1 -14.17 40.42 31.39
N ASN A 2 -14.05 40.36 31.24
CA ASN A 2 -13.61 39.59 30.77
C ASN A 2 -13.27 38.87 30.16
N VAL A 3 -13.30 38.78 29.91
CA VAL A 3 -13.02 37.99 29.34
C VAL A 3 -12.59 37.34 28.88
N ALA A 4 -12.66 37.11 28.61
CA ALA A 4 -12.28 36.30 28.11
C ALA A 4 -11.92 35.72 27.65
N CYS A 5 -12.03 35.72 27.59
CA CYS A 5 -11.65 35.00 27.10
C CYS A 5 -11.44 34.42 26.61
N LEU A 6 -11.76 34.56 26.59
CA LEU A 6 -11.52 33.86 26.18
C LEU A 6 -11.19 33.30 25.64
N GLN A 7 -11.27 33.38 25.61
CA GLN A 7 -10.98 32.69 25.24
C GLN A 7 -10.46 32.05 24.77
N PHE A 8 -10.82 32.13 24.70
CA PHE A 8 -10.38 31.35 24.39
C PHE A 8 -10.00 30.78 24.01
N TRP A 9 -10.17 30.95 24.04
CA TRP A 9 -9.82 30.16 23.78
C TRP A 9 -9.45 29.60 23.27
N GLY A 10 -9.71 29.68 23.07
CA GLY A 10 -9.37 28.84 22.66
C GLY A 10 -9.12 28.45 22.09
N CYS A 11 -9.07 28.57 22.14
CA CYS A 11 -8.76 27.93 21.67
C CYS A 11 -8.58 27.38 21.27
N ASN A 12 -8.82 27.43 21.30
CA ASN A 12 -8.67 26.62 20.90
C ASN A 12 -8.53 26.10 20.29
N ASN A 13 -8.71 26.13 20.16
CA ASN A 13 -8.62 25.38 19.60
C ASN A 13 -8.46 24.94 18.94
N ASN A 14 -8.62 24.92 18.84
CA ASN A 14 -8.51 24.20 18.23
C ASN A 14 -8.24 23.80 17.61
N ASN A 15 -8.38 23.71 17.50
CA ASN A 15 -8.12 23.01 16.99
C ASN A 15 -7.92 22.53 16.45
N VAL A 16 -8.05 22.51 16.22
CA VAL A 16 -8.03 21.84 15.87
C VAL A 16 -7.86 21.28 15.50
N GLU A 17 -8.05 21.15 15.21
CA GLU A 17 -8.06 20.43 15.06
C GLU A 17 -7.85 19.66 14.87
N LYS A 18 -8.05 19.71 14.90
CA LYS A 18 -7.77 18.99 14.78
C LYS A 18 -7.83 18.16 14.23
N GLU A 19 -8.74 18.17 13.95
CA GLU A 19 -8.68 17.05 13.47
C GLU A 19 -7.61 16.70 12.57
N VAL A 20 -6.94 15.93 12.83
CA VAL A 20 -5.75 15.62 12.08
C VAL A 20 -6.03 14.43 11.21
N GLU A 21 -5.87 14.61 9.91
CA GLU A 21 -5.97 13.51 8.99
C GLU A 21 -4.65 12.74 9.01
N HIS A 22 -4.73 11.45 9.33
CA HIS A 22 -3.54 10.61 9.32
C HIS A 22 -3.19 10.27 7.88
N PRO A 23 -1.92 10.47 7.45
CA PRO A 23 -1.53 10.19 6.06
C PRO A 23 -1.63 8.71 5.70
N VAL A 24 -1.51 7.83 6.69
CA VAL A 24 -1.58 6.38 6.48
C VAL A 24 -2.46 5.80 7.57
N VAL A 25 -3.42 4.97 7.16
CA VAL A 25 -4.27 4.24 8.10
C VAL A 25 -4.06 2.75 7.81
N VAL A 26 -3.71 2.00 8.85
CA VAL A 26 -3.48 0.56 8.72
C VAL A 26 -4.53 -0.15 9.57
N GLU A 27 -5.30 -1.03 8.94
CA GLU A 27 -6.36 -1.78 9.62
C GLU A 27 -6.17 -3.27 9.36
N GLU A 28 -6.13 -4.05 10.42
CA GLU A 28 -5.97 -5.48 10.31
C GLU A 28 -7.19 -6.10 9.64
N ILE A 29 -6.94 -7.08 8.78
CA ILE A 29 -8.02 -7.86 8.17
C ILE A 29 -8.25 -9.06 9.05
N GLU A 30 -9.45 -9.13 9.65
CA GLU A 30 -9.78 -10.14 10.62
C GLU A 30 -9.60 -11.54 10.03
N GLY A 31 -8.97 -12.41 10.80
CA GLY A 31 -8.74 -13.79 10.39
C GLY A 31 -7.52 -14.00 9.51
N THR A 32 -6.73 -12.95 9.29
CA THR A 32 -5.52 -13.05 8.46
C THR A 32 -4.37 -12.33 9.13
N ASP A 33 -3.16 -12.51 8.57
CA ASP A 33 -1.98 -11.77 8.99
C ASP A 33 -1.81 -10.51 8.15
N LEU A 34 -2.80 -10.16 7.35
CA LEU A 34 -2.73 -9.05 6.42
C LEU A 34 -3.43 -7.83 6.99
N SER A 35 -3.06 -6.67 6.47
CA SER A 35 -3.68 -5.41 6.84
C SER A 35 -4.00 -4.62 5.59
N THR A 36 -5.02 -3.79 5.68
CA THR A 36 -5.34 -2.81 4.66
C THR A 36 -4.54 -1.55 4.96
N VAL A 37 -3.84 -1.03 3.97
CA VAL A 37 -3.09 0.22 4.08
C VAL A 37 -3.76 1.25 3.21
N THR A 38 -4.31 2.29 3.83
CA THR A 38 -5.00 3.37 3.10
C THR A 38 -4.20 4.64 3.23
N LEU A 39 -3.98 5.32 2.11
CA LEU A 39 -3.17 6.53 2.05
C LEU A 39 -4.03 7.71 1.63
N THR A 40 -3.70 8.90 2.15
CA THR A 40 -4.28 10.13 1.62
C THR A 40 -3.66 10.45 0.27
N GLU A 41 -4.33 11.30 -0.50
CA GLU A 41 -3.76 11.75 -1.78
C GLU A 41 -2.41 12.41 -1.58
N ARG A 42 -2.29 13.20 -0.52
CA ARG A 42 -1.04 13.89 -0.21
C ARG A 42 0.08 12.89 0.10
N ALA A 43 -0.24 11.83 0.84
CA ALA A 43 0.76 10.81 1.15
C ALA A 43 1.22 10.10 -0.13
N ILE A 44 0.29 9.82 -1.04
CA ILE A 44 0.63 9.20 -2.32
C ILE A 44 1.58 10.08 -3.11
N GLU A 45 1.29 11.40 -3.16
CA GLU A 45 2.17 12.34 -3.86
C GLU A 45 3.54 12.42 -3.21
N ARG A 46 3.56 12.45 -1.88
CA ARG A 46 4.82 12.58 -1.15
C ARG A 46 5.72 11.37 -1.34
N ILE A 47 5.13 10.18 -1.37
CA ILE A 47 5.86 8.95 -1.58
C ILE A 47 6.26 8.80 -3.04
N GLY A 48 5.48 9.41 -3.94
CA GLY A 48 5.66 9.20 -5.37
C GLY A 48 5.13 7.85 -5.81
N LEU A 49 4.09 7.37 -5.13
CA LEU A 49 3.56 6.04 -5.36
C LEU A 49 2.98 5.93 -6.76
N GLN A 50 3.31 4.84 -7.44
CA GLN A 50 2.81 4.55 -8.78
C GLN A 50 2.28 3.14 -8.81
N THR A 51 1.36 2.90 -9.73
CA THR A 51 0.73 1.59 -9.89
C THR A 51 0.72 1.19 -11.36
N THR A 52 0.51 -0.09 -11.59
CA THR A 52 0.27 -0.63 -12.93
C THR A 52 -0.70 -1.80 -12.79
N THR A 53 -1.08 -2.38 -13.90
CA THR A 53 -1.93 -3.57 -13.87
C THR A 53 -1.11 -4.81 -14.16
N VAL A 54 -1.51 -5.93 -13.58
CA VAL A 54 -0.91 -7.22 -13.85
C VAL A 54 -1.25 -7.61 -15.29
N THR A 55 -0.25 -8.06 -16.03
CA THR A 55 -0.46 -8.57 -17.39
C THR A 55 -0.18 -10.06 -17.39
N SER A 56 -0.35 -10.69 -18.53
CA SER A 56 -0.09 -12.12 -18.63
C SER A 56 0.45 -12.47 -20.01
N VAL A 57 1.16 -13.60 -20.06
CA VAL A 57 1.54 -14.22 -21.30
C VAL A 57 0.61 -15.40 -21.49
N HIS A 58 -0.10 -15.41 -22.61
CA HIS A 58 -1.08 -16.47 -22.91
C HIS A 58 -0.41 -17.60 -23.66
N SER A 59 0.73 -18.04 -23.16
CA SER A 59 1.44 -19.19 -23.73
C SER A 59 1.15 -20.41 -22.86
N SER A 60 1.76 -21.53 -23.18
CA SER A 60 1.57 -22.76 -22.41
C SER A 60 2.89 -23.12 -21.75
N PRO A 61 3.01 -23.01 -20.42
CA PRO A 61 1.98 -22.56 -19.47
C PRO A 61 1.86 -21.05 -19.47
N ALA A 62 0.68 -20.57 -19.12
CA ALA A 62 0.45 -19.15 -18.99
C ALA A 62 1.17 -18.62 -17.74
N LYS A 63 1.64 -17.38 -17.81
CA LYS A 63 2.33 -16.73 -16.70
C LYS A 63 1.75 -15.34 -16.47
N LEU A 64 1.62 -14.98 -15.23
CA LEU A 64 1.30 -13.61 -14.87
C LEU A 64 2.60 -12.81 -14.87
N ILE A 65 2.50 -11.53 -15.16
CA ILE A 65 3.68 -10.68 -15.25
C ILE A 65 3.44 -9.42 -14.44
N VAL A 66 4.40 -9.10 -13.57
CA VAL A 66 4.42 -7.84 -12.84
C VAL A 66 5.81 -7.22 -13.01
N PRO A 67 5.93 -5.89 -12.89
CA PRO A 67 7.27 -5.30 -12.87
C PRO A 67 8.04 -5.82 -11.65
N TYR A 68 9.33 -6.05 -11.84
CA TYR A 68 10.16 -6.50 -10.73
C TYR A 68 10.12 -5.50 -9.56
N SER A 69 9.98 -4.22 -9.86
CA SER A 69 9.94 -3.17 -8.84
C SER A 69 8.71 -3.27 -7.93
N SER A 70 7.69 -4.03 -8.32
CA SER A 70 6.49 -4.20 -7.50
C SER A 70 6.68 -5.25 -6.41
N ILE A 71 7.74 -6.04 -6.47
CA ILE A 71 7.93 -7.18 -5.56
C ILE A 71 8.70 -6.73 -4.33
N ILE A 72 8.24 -7.19 -3.17
CA ILE A 72 8.98 -7.01 -1.94
C ILE A 72 9.11 -8.38 -1.27
N TYR A 73 10.25 -8.62 -0.66
CA TYR A 73 10.53 -9.87 0.05
C TYR A 73 10.53 -9.60 1.54
N ASP A 74 9.86 -10.45 2.30
CA ASP A 74 9.92 -10.32 3.74
C ASP A 74 11.19 -11.05 4.24
N TYR A 75 11.42 -11.01 5.55
CA TYR A 75 12.64 -11.60 6.08
C TYR A 75 12.67 -13.12 6.01
N ASN A 76 11.54 -13.75 5.69
CA ASN A 76 11.46 -15.19 5.45
C ASN A 76 11.76 -15.53 3.98
N GLY A 77 11.93 -14.52 3.13
CA GLY A 77 12.15 -14.74 1.72
C GLY A 77 10.87 -14.90 0.92
N THR A 78 9.71 -14.70 1.54
CA THR A 78 8.43 -14.77 0.84
C THR A 78 8.23 -13.51 0.01
N ALA A 79 7.82 -13.67 -1.23
CA ALA A 79 7.60 -12.56 -2.16
C ALA A 79 6.16 -12.08 -2.07
N TRP A 80 5.99 -10.76 -2.11
CA TRP A 80 4.69 -10.11 -1.99
C TRP A 80 4.58 -8.98 -3.00
N VAL A 81 3.35 -8.69 -3.41
CA VAL A 81 3.02 -7.44 -4.11
C VAL A 81 1.89 -6.77 -3.37
N TYR A 82 1.76 -5.45 -3.53
CA TYR A 82 0.64 -4.71 -2.95
C TYR A 82 -0.40 -4.51 -4.03
N THR A 83 -1.57 -5.13 -3.86
CA THR A 83 -2.70 -4.94 -4.76
C THR A 83 -3.52 -3.76 -4.27
N SER A 84 -4.23 -3.11 -5.18
CA SER A 84 -5.09 -1.98 -4.84
C SER A 84 -6.52 -2.32 -5.22
N PRO A 85 -7.30 -2.89 -4.28
CA PRO A 85 -8.70 -3.22 -4.57
C PRO A 85 -9.59 -1.99 -4.69
N GLU A 86 -9.16 -0.87 -4.09
CA GLU A 86 -9.88 0.40 -4.14
C GLU A 86 -8.85 1.51 -4.23
N PRO A 87 -9.25 2.70 -4.73
CA PRO A 87 -8.29 3.81 -4.83
C PRO A 87 -7.64 4.09 -3.48
N ARG A 88 -6.33 4.28 -3.50
CA ARG A 88 -5.51 4.63 -2.33
C ARG A 88 -5.50 3.59 -1.23
N THR A 89 -5.99 2.37 -1.52
CA THR A 89 -6.09 1.29 -0.55
C THR A 89 -5.27 0.12 -1.07
N PHE A 90 -4.41 -0.43 -0.22
CA PHE A 90 -3.46 -1.48 -0.64
C PHE A 90 -3.48 -2.64 0.33
N VAL A 91 -3.37 -3.85 -0.23
CA VAL A 91 -3.32 -5.09 0.55
C VAL A 91 -2.25 -5.97 -0.05
N ARG A 92 -1.36 -6.50 0.80
CA ARG A 92 -0.33 -7.44 0.33
C ARG A 92 -0.96 -8.72 -0.17
N GLN A 93 -0.41 -9.23 -1.25
CA GLN A 93 -0.77 -10.55 -1.74
C GLN A 93 0.51 -11.34 -2.00
N LYS A 94 0.54 -12.57 -1.50
CA LYS A 94 1.68 -13.46 -1.70
C LYS A 94 1.73 -13.87 -3.16
N ILE A 95 2.94 -13.96 -3.70
CA ILE A 95 3.15 -14.39 -5.08
C ILE A 95 4.20 -15.49 -5.11
N ASP A 96 4.20 -16.24 -6.20
CA ASP A 96 5.21 -17.25 -6.46
C ASP A 96 5.93 -16.88 -7.74
N VAL A 97 7.18 -16.44 -7.60
CA VAL A 97 7.98 -15.97 -8.73
C VAL A 97 8.62 -17.19 -9.41
N ASP A 98 8.41 -17.30 -10.72
CA ASP A 98 9.07 -18.36 -11.50
C ASP A 98 10.47 -17.89 -11.92
N TYR A 99 10.53 -16.76 -12.63
CA TYR A 99 11.82 -16.20 -13.04
C TYR A 99 11.66 -14.72 -13.32
N ILE A 100 12.80 -14.04 -13.39
CA ILE A 100 12.86 -12.62 -13.68
C ILE A 100 13.63 -12.46 -14.98
N GLN A 101 13.08 -11.63 -15.87
CA GLN A 101 13.74 -11.34 -17.13
C GLN A 101 13.67 -9.84 -17.36
N GLY A 102 14.82 -9.16 -17.37
CA GLY A 102 14.86 -7.73 -17.47
C GLY A 102 14.18 -7.08 -16.28
N GLU A 103 13.19 -6.24 -16.55
CA GLU A 103 12.45 -5.55 -15.50
C GLU A 103 11.13 -6.23 -15.15
N SER A 104 10.90 -7.42 -15.71
CA SER A 104 9.64 -8.14 -15.51
C SER A 104 9.85 -9.40 -14.71
N ALA A 105 8.91 -9.68 -13.83
CA ALA A 105 8.87 -10.93 -13.08
C ALA A 105 7.71 -11.77 -13.60
N TYR A 106 8.01 -13.02 -13.87
CA TYR A 106 7.04 -13.98 -14.38
C TYR A 106 6.64 -14.88 -13.24
N LEU A 107 5.33 -14.96 -12.99
CA LEU A 107 4.80 -15.60 -11.80
C LEU A 107 4.08 -16.88 -12.13
N ASN A 108 4.29 -17.89 -11.28
CA ASN A 108 3.46 -19.10 -11.31
C ASN A 108 2.12 -18.83 -10.63
N ASP A 109 2.10 -17.95 -9.65
CA ASP A 109 0.89 -17.64 -8.90
C ASP A 109 0.95 -16.21 -8.43
N GLY A 110 -0.20 -15.53 -8.44
CA GLY A 110 -0.29 -14.13 -8.02
C GLY A 110 -1.68 -13.60 -8.31
N PRO A 111 -1.83 -12.27 -8.21
CA PRO A 111 -3.13 -11.65 -8.51
C PRO A 111 -3.46 -11.82 -9.99
N PRO A 112 -4.75 -11.93 -10.31
CA PRO A 112 -5.16 -12.15 -11.70
C PRO A 112 -4.84 -10.96 -12.58
N GLU A 113 -4.79 -11.23 -13.88
CA GLU A 113 -4.56 -10.20 -14.89
C GLU A 113 -5.57 -9.07 -14.70
N GLY A 114 -5.09 -7.83 -14.81
CA GLY A 114 -5.93 -6.64 -14.63
C GLY A 114 -5.94 -6.10 -13.22
N THR A 115 -5.38 -6.84 -12.25
CA THR A 115 -5.29 -6.34 -10.88
C THR A 115 -4.30 -5.18 -10.82
N VAL A 116 -4.65 -4.12 -10.10
CA VAL A 116 -3.76 -2.97 -9.92
C VAL A 116 -2.76 -3.31 -8.81
N VAL A 117 -1.48 -3.09 -9.08
CA VAL A 117 -0.41 -3.32 -8.11
C VAL A 117 0.48 -2.09 -8.02
N ALA A 118 1.04 -1.86 -6.85
CA ALA A 118 1.98 -0.75 -6.65
C ALA A 118 3.33 -1.12 -7.26
N THR A 119 3.96 -0.16 -7.94
CA THR A 119 5.28 -0.35 -8.56
C THR A 119 6.34 0.58 -7.99
N VAL A 120 5.95 1.73 -7.48
CA VAL A 120 6.85 2.67 -6.81
C VAL A 120 6.22 2.97 -5.45
N GLY A 121 7.03 2.99 -4.41
CA GLY A 121 6.55 3.22 -3.05
C GLY A 121 6.22 1.93 -2.30
N VAL A 122 6.60 0.79 -2.87
CA VAL A 122 6.30 -0.51 -2.26
C VAL A 122 6.97 -0.66 -0.89
N ALA A 123 8.22 -0.22 -0.79
CA ALA A 123 8.94 -0.30 0.48
C ALA A 123 8.28 0.57 1.54
N GLU A 124 7.77 1.73 1.15
CA GLU A 124 7.07 2.62 2.07
C GLU A 124 5.74 2.01 2.54
N LEU A 125 5.04 1.32 1.65
CA LEU A 125 3.82 0.60 2.03
C LEU A 125 4.14 -0.50 3.03
N TYR A 126 5.18 -1.26 2.76
CA TYR A 126 5.60 -2.35 3.64
C TYR A 126 6.00 -1.81 5.01
N GLY A 127 6.80 -0.75 5.03
CA GLY A 127 7.19 -0.11 6.27
C GLY A 127 6.00 0.40 7.06
N SER A 128 5.03 0.99 6.38
CA SER A 128 3.83 1.50 7.04
C SER A 128 3.01 0.38 7.65
N GLU A 129 2.85 -0.71 6.90
CA GLU A 129 2.06 -1.84 7.40
C GLU A 129 2.64 -2.42 8.67
N PHE A 130 3.94 -2.62 8.70
CA PHE A 130 4.58 -3.31 9.82
C PHE A 130 4.99 -2.36 10.94
N LYS A 131 5.11 -1.08 10.66
CA LYS A 131 5.43 -0.10 11.68
C LYS A 131 4.19 0.37 12.42
N MET A 132 3.09 0.56 11.70
CA MET A 132 1.87 1.13 12.26
C MET A 132 0.81 0.10 12.59
N GLY A 133 0.94 -1.11 12.09
CA GLY A 133 0.00 -2.19 12.35
C GLY A 133 0.21 -2.90 13.67
N HIS A 134 1.16 -2.43 14.46
CA HIS A 134 1.53 -3.08 15.73
C HIS A 134 1.35 -2.18 16.91
#